data_c01e1acd6624cb38d0f3ab11092cf4fb
#
_entry.id   c01e1acd6624cb38d0f3ab11092cf4fb
#
_cell.length_a   1.000
_cell.length_b   1.000
_cell.length_c   1.000
_cell.angle_alpha   90.00
_cell.angle_beta   90.00
_cell.angle_gamma   90.00
#
_symmetry.space_group_name_H-M   'P 1'
#
loop_
_entity.id
_entity.type
_entity.pdbx_description
1 polymer ?
#
loop_
_entity_poly.entity_id
_entity_poly.type
_entity_poly.pdbx_seq_one_letter_code
_entity_poly.pdbx_strand_id
1 'polypeptide(L)'
;MLRALAAALLLAGPLRPAAAQGAAPAAPMRWLVQDLPPAFSYQNGHAPQQVSDLGNGEVDGFLRLLIAQMPQYRHEFVEAGLARFESLVRQGQGICSLLHVRTPERLSWLYYTHLFPPLLSRQIHVVVRGDQLARFETQGQPLQLPELLQRGELVGLLPKDRSFGPRIDALLQAQGALAPKRIATGRSSNLLAMLRAGRMDYTLEYPTIVAEFLRASGSAELVALPLAEGRSTAVATAACGRNAEGRLAIEAIDLAVRRIAQDPQREALLRGWRGEHQDEGDRQRLNRYMDERARGGAQIE
;
A
#
# COMPACT_ATOMS: atom_id res chain seq x y z
N MET A 1 -67.23 62.89 -27.06
CA MET A 1 -65.88 62.36 -27.15
C MET A 1 -65.41 61.80 -25.79
N LEU A 2 -65.68 60.54 -25.51
CA LEU A 2 -65.26 59.85 -24.27
C LEU A 2 -64.05 58.93 -24.62
N ARG A 3 -62.93 59.19 -23.95
CA ARG A 3 -61.76 58.29 -23.98
C ARG A 3 -61.85 57.31 -22.82
N ALA A 4 -61.93 56.01 -23.13
CA ALA A 4 -61.81 54.94 -22.17
C ALA A 4 -60.37 54.65 -21.84
N LEU A 5 -59.96 54.69 -20.57
CA LEU A 5 -58.68 54.19 -20.09
C LEU A 5 -58.86 52.70 -19.75
N ALA A 6 -58.10 51.83 -20.37
CA ALA A 6 -57.99 50.41 -19.99
C ALA A 6 -56.83 50.25 -19.01
N ALA A 7 -57.15 49.79 -17.76
CA ALA A 7 -56.16 49.46 -16.74
C ALA A 7 -55.73 47.99 -16.97
N ALA A 8 -54.44 47.76 -17.22
CA ALA A 8 -53.87 46.44 -17.26
C ALA A 8 -53.47 45.99 -15.85
N LEU A 9 -54.15 44.97 -15.29
CA LEU A 9 -53.73 44.25 -14.06
C LEU A 9 -52.61 43.28 -14.40
N LEU A 10 -51.42 43.60 -13.89
CA LEU A 10 -50.29 42.67 -13.86
C LEU A 10 -50.50 41.64 -12.71
N LEU A 11 -50.84 40.43 -13.03
CA LEU A 11 -50.85 39.27 -12.09
C LEU A 11 -49.41 38.84 -11.78
N ALA A 12 -48.87 39.25 -10.63
CA ALA A 12 -47.66 38.72 -10.08
C ALA A 12 -47.93 37.32 -9.52
N GLY A 13 -47.51 36.26 -10.26
CA GLY A 13 -47.55 34.89 -9.80
C GLY A 13 -46.51 34.67 -8.67
N PRO A 14 -46.79 33.80 -7.66
CA PRO A 14 -45.83 33.52 -6.62
C PRO A 14 -44.60 32.81 -7.21
N LEU A 15 -43.40 33.39 -6.96
CA LEU A 15 -42.11 32.74 -7.21
C LEU A 15 -42.05 31.48 -6.33
N ARG A 16 -42.13 30.31 -6.96
CA ARG A 16 -41.82 29.01 -6.30
C ARG A 16 -40.32 29.00 -5.96
N PRO A 17 -39.96 28.72 -4.70
CA PRO A 17 -38.55 28.50 -4.38
C PRO A 17 -38.08 27.29 -5.17
N ALA A 18 -36.99 27.44 -5.90
CA ALA A 18 -36.29 26.30 -6.56
C ALA A 18 -35.91 25.32 -5.45
N ALA A 19 -36.48 24.13 -5.50
CA ALA A 19 -36.09 23.05 -4.62
C ALA A 19 -34.58 22.84 -4.80
N ALA A 20 -33.83 22.96 -3.70
CA ALA A 20 -32.41 22.63 -3.69
C ALA A 20 -32.28 21.19 -4.20
N GLN A 21 -31.74 21.03 -5.38
CA GLN A 21 -31.39 19.71 -5.91
C GLN A 21 -30.39 19.11 -4.91
N GLY A 22 -30.82 18.12 -4.13
CA GLY A 22 -29.97 17.40 -3.22
C GLY A 22 -28.75 16.90 -4.02
N ALA A 23 -27.55 17.23 -3.54
CA ALA A 23 -26.33 16.77 -4.18
C ALA A 23 -26.41 15.24 -4.35
N ALA A 24 -26.14 14.76 -5.55
CA ALA A 24 -26.11 13.31 -5.79
C ALA A 24 -25.18 12.65 -4.74
N PRO A 25 -25.54 11.48 -4.20
CA PRO A 25 -24.71 10.83 -3.20
C PRO A 25 -23.30 10.62 -3.76
N ALA A 26 -22.28 10.95 -2.95
CA ALA A 26 -20.89 10.82 -3.34
C ALA A 26 -20.59 9.35 -3.74
N ALA A 27 -19.94 9.16 -4.89
CA ALA A 27 -19.59 7.83 -5.37
C ALA A 27 -18.69 7.11 -4.34
N PRO A 28 -18.91 5.82 -4.07
CA PRO A 28 -18.09 5.08 -3.13
C PRO A 28 -16.69 4.85 -3.69
N MET A 29 -15.66 5.01 -2.86
CA MET A 29 -14.31 4.56 -3.13
C MET A 29 -13.94 3.54 -2.05
N ARG A 30 -13.75 2.28 -2.45
CA ARG A 30 -13.52 1.16 -1.54
C ARG A 30 -12.03 0.86 -1.42
N TRP A 31 -11.56 0.78 -0.18
CA TRP A 31 -10.16 0.53 0.15
C TRP A 31 -9.99 -0.82 0.83
N LEU A 32 -9.08 -1.64 0.31
CA LEU A 32 -8.62 -2.82 1.02
C LEU A 32 -7.87 -2.40 2.27
N VAL A 33 -8.26 -2.96 3.42
CA VAL A 33 -7.56 -2.82 4.70
C VAL A 33 -7.26 -4.19 5.29
N GLN A 34 -6.15 -4.26 6.04
CA GLN A 34 -5.67 -5.49 6.67
C GLN A 34 -5.03 -5.13 8.02
N ASP A 35 -5.17 -5.99 9.03
CA ASP A 35 -4.38 -5.86 10.25
C ASP A 35 -2.97 -6.42 9.99
N LEU A 36 -2.08 -5.56 9.52
CA LEU A 36 -0.71 -5.88 9.12
C LEU A 36 0.27 -4.82 9.64
N PRO A 37 0.49 -4.75 10.96
CA PRO A 37 1.47 -3.82 11.53
C PRO A 37 2.89 -4.08 10.98
N PRO A 38 3.71 -3.04 10.80
CA PRO A 38 3.43 -1.62 11.02
C PRO A 38 2.83 -0.91 9.79
N ALA A 39 2.46 -1.62 8.73
CA ALA A 39 1.91 -1.03 7.51
C ALA A 39 0.49 -0.52 7.73
N PHE A 40 -0.41 -1.40 8.16
CA PHE A 40 -1.73 -1.08 8.67
C PHE A 40 -1.85 -1.50 10.13
N SER A 41 -2.55 -0.72 10.94
CA SER A 41 -2.84 -1.06 12.33
C SER A 41 -4.27 -0.72 12.69
N TYR A 42 -4.97 -1.64 13.33
CA TYR A 42 -6.33 -1.39 13.80
C TYR A 42 -6.29 -0.81 15.21
N GLN A 43 -6.76 0.43 15.38
CA GLN A 43 -6.71 1.13 16.67
C GLN A 43 -7.43 0.39 17.79
N ASN A 44 -8.56 -0.25 17.46
CA ASN A 44 -9.45 -0.90 18.44
C ASN A 44 -9.58 -2.40 18.19
N GLY A 45 -8.62 -3.02 17.47
CA GLY A 45 -8.69 -4.43 17.10
C GLY A 45 -9.74 -4.77 16.04
N HIS A 46 -10.38 -3.77 15.42
CA HIS A 46 -11.39 -3.90 14.39
C HIS A 46 -11.00 -3.12 13.14
N ALA A 47 -11.42 -3.63 11.97
CA ALA A 47 -11.28 -2.91 10.72
C ALA A 47 -11.94 -1.53 10.78
N PRO A 48 -11.32 -0.47 10.22
CA PRO A 48 -11.88 0.86 10.21
C PRO A 48 -13.23 0.89 9.48
N GLN A 49 -14.20 1.61 10.04
CA GLN A 49 -15.51 1.85 9.43
C GLN A 49 -15.57 3.24 8.78
N GLN A 50 -14.75 4.16 9.25
CA GLN A 50 -14.63 5.53 8.77
C GLN A 50 -13.17 5.98 8.79
N VAL A 51 -12.87 7.12 8.17
CA VAL A 51 -11.50 7.63 8.01
C VAL A 51 -10.81 7.89 9.36
N SER A 52 -11.55 8.32 10.36
CA SER A 52 -11.01 8.55 11.72
C SER A 52 -10.55 7.28 12.42
N ASP A 53 -11.04 6.11 12.00
CA ASP A 53 -10.69 4.81 12.60
C ASP A 53 -9.40 4.21 12.01
N LEU A 54 -8.85 4.82 10.94
CA LEU A 54 -7.57 4.41 10.39
C LEU A 54 -6.50 4.47 11.47
N GLY A 55 -5.66 3.45 11.54
CA GLY A 55 -4.60 3.31 12.52
C GLY A 55 -3.41 4.24 12.29
N ASN A 56 -2.32 4.01 13.02
CA ASN A 56 -1.09 4.77 12.91
C ASN A 56 -0.02 4.09 12.05
N GLY A 57 -0.43 3.08 11.27
CA GLY A 57 0.46 2.42 10.32
C GLY A 57 0.90 3.36 9.21
N GLU A 58 2.04 3.02 8.58
CA GLU A 58 2.61 3.83 7.50
C GLU A 58 1.63 3.97 6.32
N VAL A 59 0.93 2.89 5.97
CA VAL A 59 -0.06 2.91 4.88
C VAL A 59 -1.33 3.62 5.30
N ASP A 60 -1.76 3.49 6.56
CA ASP A 60 -2.87 4.26 7.13
C ASP A 60 -2.63 5.77 6.98
N GLY A 61 -1.42 6.22 7.31
CA GLY A 61 -1.03 7.63 7.22
C GLY A 61 -1.07 8.14 5.78
N PHE A 62 -0.51 7.36 4.82
CA PHE A 62 -0.54 7.76 3.42
C PHE A 62 -1.95 7.71 2.83
N LEU A 63 -2.76 6.73 3.24
CA LEU A 63 -4.17 6.64 2.84
C LEU A 63 -4.95 7.88 3.30
N ARG A 64 -4.70 8.39 4.53
CA ARG A 64 -5.30 9.67 4.97
C ARG A 64 -4.92 10.84 4.07
N LEU A 65 -3.64 10.93 3.68
CA LEU A 65 -3.19 11.99 2.75
C LEU A 65 -3.93 11.90 1.41
N LEU A 66 -4.10 10.70 0.86
CA LEU A 66 -4.85 10.49 -0.39
C LEU A 66 -6.33 10.88 -0.23
N ILE A 67 -6.98 10.38 0.83
CA ILE A 67 -8.40 10.63 1.11
C ILE A 67 -8.67 12.13 1.24
N ALA A 68 -7.79 12.87 1.92
CA ALA A 68 -7.91 14.33 2.06
C ALA A 68 -7.91 15.08 0.71
N GLN A 69 -7.30 14.48 -0.33
CA GLN A 69 -7.30 15.04 -1.70
C GLN A 69 -8.52 14.63 -2.53
N MET A 70 -9.39 13.77 -1.99
CA MET A 70 -10.53 13.20 -2.71
C MET A 70 -11.86 13.35 -1.96
N PRO A 71 -12.23 14.58 -1.50
CA PRO A 71 -13.42 14.81 -0.67
C PRO A 71 -14.76 14.54 -1.40
N GLN A 72 -14.72 14.41 -2.73
CA GLN A 72 -15.89 14.12 -3.56
C GLN A 72 -16.35 12.66 -3.49
N TYR A 73 -15.55 11.77 -2.88
CA TYR A 73 -15.89 10.36 -2.71
C TYR A 73 -16.33 10.06 -1.29
N ARG A 74 -17.21 9.06 -1.14
CA ARG A 74 -17.50 8.41 0.13
C ARG A 74 -16.52 7.23 0.29
N HIS A 75 -15.62 7.31 1.26
CA HIS A 75 -14.61 6.31 1.49
C HIS A 75 -15.13 5.16 2.35
N GLU A 76 -15.02 3.95 1.83
CA GLU A 76 -15.43 2.71 2.48
C GLU A 76 -14.22 1.79 2.65
N PHE A 77 -14.21 0.97 3.70
CA PHE A 77 -13.11 0.08 4.02
C PHE A 77 -13.58 -1.38 3.93
N VAL A 78 -12.82 -2.21 3.22
CA VAL A 78 -13.10 -3.62 2.99
C VAL A 78 -11.98 -4.43 3.61
N GLU A 79 -12.29 -5.13 4.71
CA GLU A 79 -11.32 -6.05 5.32
C GLU A 79 -11.25 -7.34 4.51
N ALA A 80 -10.09 -7.65 3.96
CA ALA A 80 -9.84 -8.90 3.24
C ALA A 80 -8.36 -9.26 3.20
N GLY A 81 -8.04 -10.54 3.22
CA GLY A 81 -6.72 -11.04 2.83
C GLY A 81 -6.51 -10.96 1.31
N LEU A 82 -5.25 -11.11 0.86
CA LEU A 82 -4.87 -10.95 -0.56
C LEU A 82 -5.66 -11.85 -1.51
N ALA A 83 -5.84 -13.13 -1.17
CA ALA A 83 -6.59 -14.08 -1.99
C ALA A 83 -8.08 -13.69 -2.12
N ARG A 84 -8.70 -13.20 -1.03
CA ARG A 84 -10.09 -12.72 -1.08
C ARG A 84 -10.22 -11.42 -1.86
N PHE A 85 -9.27 -10.50 -1.71
CA PHE A 85 -9.23 -9.28 -2.53
C PHE A 85 -9.19 -9.62 -4.02
N GLU A 86 -8.31 -10.51 -4.45
CA GLU A 86 -8.24 -10.96 -5.84
C GLU A 86 -9.57 -11.54 -6.30
N SER A 87 -10.18 -12.42 -5.50
CA SER A 87 -11.50 -13.00 -5.81
C SER A 87 -12.57 -11.92 -5.99
N LEU A 88 -12.65 -10.95 -5.09
CA LEU A 88 -13.64 -9.86 -5.15
C LEU A 88 -13.44 -8.98 -6.40
N VAL A 89 -12.18 -8.64 -6.70
CA VAL A 89 -11.86 -7.83 -7.88
C VAL A 89 -12.18 -8.58 -9.17
N ARG A 90 -11.83 -9.87 -9.27
CA ARG A 90 -12.16 -10.70 -10.44
C ARG A 90 -13.68 -10.92 -10.61
N GLN A 91 -14.47 -10.77 -9.55
CA GLN A 91 -15.93 -10.72 -9.57
C GLN A 91 -16.48 -9.35 -9.97
N GLY A 92 -15.61 -8.39 -10.33
CA GLY A 92 -16.02 -7.08 -10.84
C GLY A 92 -16.13 -5.99 -9.78
N GLN A 93 -15.71 -6.21 -8.51
CA GLN A 93 -15.77 -5.17 -7.49
C GLN A 93 -14.65 -4.14 -7.68
N GLY A 94 -15.01 -2.86 -7.62
CA GLY A 94 -14.08 -1.72 -7.73
C GLY A 94 -13.37 -1.43 -6.41
N ILE A 95 -12.55 -2.37 -5.91
CA ILE A 95 -11.79 -2.20 -4.68
C ILE A 95 -10.36 -1.78 -5.02
N CYS A 96 -9.81 -0.82 -4.26
CA CYS A 96 -8.43 -0.35 -4.38
C CYS A 96 -7.57 -0.81 -3.20
N SER A 97 -6.27 -0.98 -3.44
CA SER A 97 -5.29 -1.43 -2.45
C SER A 97 -4.00 -0.62 -2.56
N LEU A 98 -3.34 -0.33 -1.44
CA LEU A 98 -2.00 0.28 -1.39
C LEU A 98 -0.89 -0.75 -1.08
N LEU A 99 -1.21 -2.04 -1.02
CA LEU A 99 -0.27 -3.09 -0.61
C LEU A 99 0.11 -4.06 -1.75
N HIS A 100 -0.48 -3.93 -2.94
CA HIS A 100 -0.23 -4.87 -4.01
C HIS A 100 1.04 -4.51 -4.78
N VAL A 101 1.99 -5.43 -4.78
CA VAL A 101 3.17 -5.35 -5.66
C VAL A 101 2.72 -5.52 -7.10
N ARG A 102 3.18 -4.63 -7.98
CA ARG A 102 2.95 -4.69 -9.41
C ARG A 102 3.70 -5.87 -10.02
N THR A 103 2.99 -6.79 -10.65
CA THR A 103 3.54 -7.89 -11.43
C THR A 103 2.87 -7.97 -12.80
N PRO A 104 3.51 -8.55 -13.84
CA PRO A 104 2.90 -8.72 -15.16
C PRO A 104 1.55 -9.46 -15.10
N GLU A 105 1.45 -10.48 -14.26
CA GLU A 105 0.19 -11.24 -14.06
C GLU A 105 -0.91 -10.34 -13.52
N ARG A 106 -0.62 -9.54 -12.47
CA ARG A 106 -1.61 -8.66 -11.84
C ARG A 106 -2.06 -7.51 -12.73
N LEU A 107 -1.27 -7.09 -13.69
CA LEU A 107 -1.67 -6.10 -14.71
C LEU A 107 -2.86 -6.58 -15.56
N SER A 108 -3.12 -7.89 -15.63
CA SER A 108 -4.27 -8.42 -16.36
C SER A 108 -5.61 -8.13 -15.67
N TRP A 109 -5.61 -7.88 -14.36
CA TRP A 109 -6.84 -7.68 -13.56
C TRP A 109 -6.79 -6.46 -12.63
N LEU A 110 -5.66 -5.73 -12.56
CA LEU A 110 -5.51 -4.48 -11.81
C LEU A 110 -5.01 -3.35 -12.71
N TYR A 111 -5.50 -2.14 -12.45
CA TYR A 111 -4.85 -0.90 -12.81
C TYR A 111 -3.89 -0.50 -11.71
N TYR A 112 -2.79 0.18 -12.06
CA TYR A 112 -1.81 0.68 -11.11
C TYR A 112 -1.54 2.17 -11.31
N THR A 113 -1.21 2.89 -10.23
CA THR A 113 -0.53 4.18 -10.26
C THR A 113 0.57 4.24 -9.23
N HIS A 114 1.57 5.07 -9.47
CA HIS A 114 2.76 5.21 -8.65
C HIS A 114 2.52 6.16 -7.49
N LEU A 115 2.97 5.80 -6.29
CA LEU A 115 2.76 6.56 -5.04
C LEU A 115 4.02 7.26 -4.54
N PHE A 116 5.07 6.49 -4.24
CA PHE A 116 6.34 6.99 -3.69
C PHE A 116 7.48 5.99 -3.95
N PRO A 117 8.75 6.43 -3.94
CA PRO A 117 9.89 5.54 -4.16
C PRO A 117 10.05 4.54 -3.01
N PRO A 118 10.70 3.40 -3.25
CA PRO A 118 11.01 2.45 -2.20
C PRO A 118 12.01 3.08 -1.22
N LEU A 119 11.73 2.88 0.07
CA LEU A 119 12.60 3.29 1.16
C LEU A 119 13.36 2.08 1.68
N LEU A 120 14.47 2.28 2.42
CA LEU A 120 15.25 1.19 2.99
C LEU A 120 14.40 0.26 3.87
N SER A 121 13.49 0.82 4.63
CA SER A 121 12.53 0.07 5.44
C SER A 121 11.56 -0.81 4.65
N ARG A 122 11.50 -0.64 3.33
CA ARG A 122 10.65 -1.42 2.41
C ARG A 122 11.43 -2.30 1.44
N GLN A 123 12.71 -2.52 1.71
CA GLN A 123 13.50 -3.50 0.97
C GLN A 123 13.38 -4.86 1.65
N ILE A 124 13.24 -5.90 0.85
CA ILE A 124 13.21 -7.28 1.38
C ILE A 124 14.57 -7.65 1.94
N HIS A 125 14.58 -8.22 3.13
CA HIS A 125 15.74 -8.74 3.82
C HIS A 125 15.57 -10.25 4.07
N VAL A 126 16.68 -10.93 4.22
CA VAL A 126 16.70 -12.29 4.78
C VAL A 126 16.64 -12.16 6.30
N VAL A 127 15.66 -12.80 6.92
CA VAL A 127 15.50 -12.79 8.37
C VAL A 127 15.96 -14.12 8.94
N VAL A 128 16.84 -14.06 9.92
CA VAL A 128 17.48 -15.22 10.58
C VAL A 128 17.42 -15.08 12.09
N ARG A 129 17.67 -16.15 12.83
CA ARG A 129 17.91 -16.04 14.27
C ARG A 129 19.32 -15.49 14.53
N GLY A 130 19.44 -14.66 15.58
CA GLY A 130 20.70 -14.06 15.99
C GLY A 130 21.78 -15.08 16.37
N ASP A 131 21.40 -16.20 16.99
CA ASP A 131 22.30 -17.31 17.35
C ASP A 131 22.80 -18.11 16.14
N GLN A 132 22.20 -17.93 14.97
CA GLN A 132 22.58 -18.56 13.70
C GLN A 132 23.28 -17.58 12.74
N LEU A 133 23.54 -16.36 13.15
CA LEU A 133 24.08 -15.28 12.29
C LEU A 133 25.38 -15.69 11.59
N ALA A 134 26.28 -16.38 12.28
CA ALA A 134 27.55 -16.86 11.71
C ALA A 134 27.36 -17.75 10.47
N ARG A 135 26.23 -18.45 10.34
CA ARG A 135 25.92 -19.25 9.13
C ARG A 135 25.57 -18.39 7.92
N PHE A 136 25.31 -17.11 8.10
CA PHE A 136 24.87 -16.17 7.05
C PHE A 136 25.86 -15.02 6.83
N GLU A 137 27.04 -15.09 7.43
CA GLU A 137 28.06 -14.06 7.25
C GLU A 137 28.58 -13.95 5.82
N THR A 138 28.66 -12.75 5.31
CA THR A 138 29.08 -12.42 3.94
C THR A 138 30.16 -11.34 3.90
N GLN A 139 31.00 -11.25 4.92
CA GLN A 139 32.09 -10.25 5.04
C GLN A 139 31.59 -8.82 4.84
N GLY A 140 30.39 -8.51 5.34
CA GLY A 140 29.77 -7.18 5.27
C GLY A 140 29.08 -6.86 3.94
N GLN A 141 29.02 -7.78 3.00
CA GLN A 141 28.25 -7.62 1.75
C GLN A 141 26.81 -8.08 1.96
N PRO A 142 25.83 -7.54 1.19
CA PRO A 142 24.47 -8.10 1.17
C PRO A 142 24.46 -9.57 0.74
N LEU A 143 23.61 -10.37 1.38
CA LEU A 143 23.35 -11.75 0.93
C LEU A 143 22.86 -11.77 -0.52
N GLN A 144 23.28 -12.78 -1.27
CA GLN A 144 22.77 -13.01 -2.61
C GLN A 144 21.77 -14.16 -2.59
N LEU A 145 20.56 -13.92 -3.09
CA LEU A 145 19.49 -14.93 -3.06
C LEU A 145 19.86 -16.22 -3.81
N PRO A 146 20.48 -16.17 -5.02
CA PRO A 146 20.88 -17.39 -5.72
C PRO A 146 21.84 -18.26 -4.91
N GLU A 147 22.80 -17.66 -4.21
CA GLU A 147 23.75 -18.37 -3.36
C GLU A 147 23.06 -18.98 -2.12
N LEU A 148 22.16 -18.22 -1.49
CA LEU A 148 21.39 -18.71 -0.37
C LEU A 148 20.51 -19.91 -0.75
N LEU A 149 19.87 -19.87 -1.91
CA LEU A 149 18.99 -20.94 -2.39
C LEU A 149 19.74 -22.24 -2.76
N GLN A 150 21.04 -22.17 -3.06
CA GLN A 150 21.88 -23.34 -3.29
C GLN A 150 22.32 -24.05 -2.00
N ARG A 151 22.09 -23.43 -0.86
CA ARG A 151 22.47 -23.98 0.45
C ARG A 151 21.41 -24.97 0.96
N GLY A 152 21.46 -26.20 0.44
CA GLY A 152 20.47 -27.24 0.72
C GLY A 152 20.36 -27.66 2.19
N GLU A 153 21.33 -27.29 3.03
CA GLU A 153 21.33 -27.51 4.47
C GLU A 153 20.48 -26.48 5.23
N LEU A 154 19.98 -25.41 4.56
CA LEU A 154 19.15 -24.37 5.17
C LEU A 154 17.69 -24.56 4.79
N VAL A 155 16.83 -24.53 5.81
CA VAL A 155 15.38 -24.60 5.63
C VAL A 155 14.78 -23.21 5.58
N GLY A 156 14.38 -22.79 4.38
CA GLY A 156 13.62 -21.55 4.17
C GLY A 156 12.13 -21.81 4.07
N LEU A 157 11.30 -20.93 4.66
CA LEU A 157 9.85 -20.93 4.47
C LEU A 157 9.37 -19.54 4.06
N LEU A 158 8.44 -19.48 3.11
CA LEU A 158 7.86 -18.23 2.60
C LEU A 158 6.33 -18.27 2.68
N PRO A 159 5.67 -17.11 2.81
CA PRO A 159 4.20 -17.05 2.74
C PRO A 159 3.73 -17.44 1.34
N LYS A 160 2.68 -18.26 1.29
CA LYS A 160 1.94 -18.55 0.07
C LYS A 160 1.26 -17.25 -0.44
N ASP A 161 1.12 -17.13 -1.74
CA ASP A 161 0.39 -16.02 -2.41
C ASP A 161 1.01 -14.61 -2.23
N ARG A 162 2.24 -14.51 -1.65
CA ARG A 162 2.98 -13.26 -1.55
C ARG A 162 4.04 -13.14 -2.63
N SER A 163 4.04 -12.01 -3.34
CA SER A 163 5.12 -11.57 -4.23
C SER A 163 6.16 -10.78 -3.43
N PHE A 164 7.43 -11.01 -3.72
CA PHE A 164 8.58 -10.24 -3.21
C PHE A 164 9.14 -9.28 -4.25
N GLY A 165 8.44 -9.11 -5.36
CA GLY A 165 8.82 -8.32 -6.52
C GLY A 165 9.39 -9.18 -7.65
N PRO A 166 9.36 -8.65 -8.90
CA PRO A 166 9.64 -9.45 -10.12
C PRO A 166 10.97 -10.15 -10.08
N ARG A 167 12.03 -9.50 -9.56
CA ARG A 167 13.38 -10.05 -9.52
C ARG A 167 13.50 -11.24 -8.57
N ILE A 168 13.02 -11.09 -7.33
CA ILE A 168 13.07 -12.17 -6.33
C ILE A 168 12.13 -13.31 -6.76
N ASP A 169 10.93 -12.99 -7.23
CA ASP A 169 9.95 -14.00 -7.66
C ASP A 169 10.48 -14.83 -8.83
N ALA A 170 11.16 -14.21 -9.81
CA ALA A 170 11.79 -14.92 -10.91
C ALA A 170 12.91 -15.87 -10.46
N LEU A 171 13.76 -15.44 -9.51
CA LEU A 171 14.81 -16.28 -8.93
C LEU A 171 14.22 -17.46 -8.16
N LEU A 172 13.20 -17.25 -7.35
CA LEU A 172 12.50 -18.32 -6.62
C LEU A 172 11.85 -19.32 -7.57
N GLN A 173 11.25 -18.85 -8.67
CA GLN A 173 10.67 -19.72 -9.68
C GLN A 173 11.72 -20.55 -10.42
N ALA A 174 12.86 -19.94 -10.77
CA ALA A 174 13.94 -20.61 -11.47
C ALA A 174 14.57 -21.76 -10.65
N GLN A 175 14.51 -21.71 -9.31
CA GLN A 175 15.07 -22.75 -8.44
C GLN A 175 14.20 -24.02 -8.33
N GLY A 176 12.94 -23.95 -8.77
CA GLY A 176 12.04 -25.11 -8.77
C GLY A 176 11.94 -25.80 -7.40
N ALA A 177 12.36 -27.05 -7.29
CA ALA A 177 12.28 -27.84 -6.07
C ALA A 177 13.23 -27.37 -4.95
N LEU A 178 14.27 -26.60 -5.27
CA LEU A 178 15.20 -26.02 -4.28
C LEU A 178 14.68 -24.70 -3.68
N ALA A 179 13.61 -24.12 -4.25
CA ALA A 179 13.02 -22.93 -3.70
C ALA A 179 12.42 -23.21 -2.29
N PRO A 180 12.46 -22.22 -1.38
CA PRO A 180 11.83 -22.33 -0.07
C PRO A 180 10.35 -22.72 -0.19
N LYS A 181 9.90 -23.64 0.66
CA LYS A 181 8.49 -24.06 0.68
C LYS A 181 7.59 -22.88 1.00
N ARG A 182 6.50 -22.76 0.25
CA ARG A 182 5.47 -21.76 0.51
C ARG A 182 4.38 -22.36 1.38
N ILE A 183 4.08 -21.68 2.49
CA ILE A 183 3.05 -22.12 3.44
C ILE A 183 1.95 -21.07 3.57
N ALA A 184 0.71 -21.54 3.73
CA ALA A 184 -0.41 -20.67 4.05
C ALA A 184 -0.26 -20.16 5.48
N THR A 185 -0.17 -18.85 5.64
CA THR A 185 -0.14 -18.20 6.95
C THR A 185 -1.07 -16.99 6.92
N GLY A 186 -1.83 -16.84 7.99
CA GLY A 186 -2.75 -15.69 8.08
C GLY A 186 -2.01 -14.36 8.28
N ARG A 187 -0.79 -14.39 8.86
CA ARG A 187 0.03 -13.20 9.15
C ARG A 187 1.52 -13.52 9.01
N SER A 188 2.31 -12.54 8.58
CA SER A 188 3.79 -12.64 8.53
C SER A 188 4.39 -12.94 9.90
N SER A 189 3.79 -12.45 10.99
CA SER A 189 4.21 -12.71 12.36
C SER A 189 4.24 -14.21 12.71
N ASN A 190 3.40 -15.03 12.07
CA ASN A 190 3.42 -16.49 12.28
C ASN A 190 4.71 -17.11 11.78
N LEU A 191 5.23 -16.68 10.61
CA LEU A 191 6.53 -17.12 10.10
C LEU A 191 7.69 -16.66 11.00
N LEU A 192 7.65 -15.41 11.47
CA LEU A 192 8.66 -14.89 12.39
C LEU A 192 8.65 -15.68 13.73
N ALA A 193 7.48 -16.05 14.23
CA ALA A 193 7.36 -16.91 15.41
C ALA A 193 7.91 -18.32 15.17
N MET A 194 7.69 -18.91 13.98
CA MET A 194 8.25 -20.21 13.60
C MET A 194 9.78 -20.15 13.47
N LEU A 195 10.32 -19.07 12.88
CA LEU A 195 11.75 -18.83 12.79
C LEU A 195 12.38 -18.72 14.18
N ARG A 196 11.80 -17.91 15.06
CA ARG A 196 12.23 -17.79 16.45
C ARG A 196 12.24 -19.12 17.19
N ALA A 197 11.23 -19.96 16.96
CA ALA A 197 11.13 -21.29 17.53
C ALA A 197 12.08 -22.34 16.90
N GLY A 198 12.95 -21.94 15.96
CA GLY A 198 13.91 -22.84 15.30
C GLY A 198 13.29 -23.86 14.36
N ARG A 199 12.05 -23.62 13.87
CA ARG A 199 11.36 -24.51 12.92
C ARG A 199 11.81 -24.33 11.48
N MET A 200 12.63 -23.32 11.21
CA MET A 200 13.28 -22.99 9.95
C MET A 200 14.52 -22.14 10.21
N ASP A 201 15.38 -21.98 9.22
CA ASP A 201 16.62 -21.21 9.31
C ASP A 201 16.45 -19.78 8.85
N TYR A 202 15.58 -19.51 7.85
CA TYR A 202 15.36 -18.16 7.33
C TYR A 202 13.98 -17.96 6.69
N THR A 203 13.60 -16.68 6.58
CA THR A 203 12.48 -16.21 5.77
C THR A 203 12.84 -14.89 5.10
N LEU A 204 11.96 -14.40 4.21
CA LEU A 204 12.09 -13.08 3.58
C LEU A 204 11.03 -12.14 4.16
N GLU A 205 11.46 -10.99 4.70
CA GLU A 205 10.54 -10.01 5.28
C GLU A 205 11.11 -8.59 5.23
N TYR A 206 10.24 -7.59 5.42
CA TYR A 206 10.64 -6.21 5.60
C TYR A 206 11.20 -5.96 7.00
N PRO A 207 12.31 -5.19 7.13
CA PRO A 207 12.90 -4.87 8.44
C PRO A 207 11.91 -4.24 9.42
N THR A 208 10.99 -3.40 8.93
CA THR A 208 9.96 -2.76 9.76
C THR A 208 8.98 -3.77 10.38
N ILE A 209 8.60 -4.82 9.64
CA ILE A 209 7.74 -5.90 10.15
C ILE A 209 8.50 -6.72 11.21
N VAL A 210 9.78 -6.98 10.97
CA VAL A 210 10.64 -7.68 11.94
C VAL A 210 10.78 -6.87 13.22
N ALA A 211 11.07 -5.57 13.11
CA ALA A 211 11.19 -4.66 14.25
C ALA A 211 9.89 -4.60 15.07
N GLU A 212 8.74 -4.52 14.40
CA GLU A 212 7.45 -4.53 15.08
C GLU A 212 7.16 -5.86 15.78
N PHE A 213 7.48 -6.99 15.16
CA PHE A 213 7.36 -8.31 15.77
C PHE A 213 8.23 -8.42 17.03
N LEU A 214 9.49 -7.97 16.96
CA LEU A 214 10.42 -7.99 18.10
C LEU A 214 9.92 -7.08 19.24
N ARG A 215 9.47 -5.88 18.91
CA ARG A 215 8.88 -4.95 19.87
C ARG A 215 7.66 -5.54 20.58
N ALA A 216 6.73 -6.12 19.82
CA ALA A 216 5.51 -6.73 20.36
C ALA A 216 5.77 -7.98 21.20
N SER A 217 6.83 -8.74 20.89
CA SER A 217 7.20 -9.97 21.61
C SER A 217 8.18 -9.74 22.76
N GLY A 218 8.71 -8.52 22.93
CA GLY A 218 9.73 -8.21 23.94
C GLY A 218 11.05 -8.96 23.72
N SER A 219 11.39 -9.30 22.47
CA SER A 219 12.52 -10.15 22.10
C SER A 219 13.45 -9.43 21.11
N ALA A 220 14.73 -9.83 21.09
CA ALA A 220 15.72 -9.32 20.14
C ALA A 220 16.42 -10.46 19.36
N GLU A 221 15.76 -11.60 19.24
CA GLU A 221 16.39 -12.83 18.76
C GLU A 221 16.48 -12.97 17.23
N LEU A 222 15.79 -12.08 16.49
CA LEU A 222 15.82 -12.11 15.03
C LEU A 222 16.64 -10.94 14.46
N VAL A 223 17.36 -11.21 13.37
CA VAL A 223 18.19 -10.24 12.66
C VAL A 223 17.75 -10.20 11.19
N ALA A 224 17.56 -9.00 10.66
CA ALA A 224 17.25 -8.77 9.25
C ALA A 224 18.55 -8.41 8.50
N LEU A 225 19.00 -9.31 7.62
CA LEU A 225 20.21 -9.16 6.81
C LEU A 225 19.88 -8.59 5.43
N PRO A 226 20.62 -7.60 4.93
CA PRO A 226 20.41 -7.05 3.61
C PRO A 226 20.49 -8.12 2.53
N LEU A 227 19.54 -8.12 1.61
CA LEU A 227 19.51 -8.96 0.42
C LEU A 227 19.85 -8.12 -0.81
N ALA A 228 20.79 -8.55 -1.64
CA ALA A 228 21.20 -7.81 -2.83
C ALA A 228 20.04 -7.57 -3.81
N GLU A 229 19.21 -8.59 -4.00
CA GLU A 229 18.02 -8.53 -4.84
C GLU A 229 16.86 -7.80 -4.16
N GLY A 230 16.92 -7.60 -2.86
CA GLY A 230 15.93 -6.83 -2.07
C GLY A 230 15.97 -5.33 -2.39
N ARG A 231 17.05 -4.84 -2.97
CA ARG A 231 17.16 -3.46 -3.46
C ARG A 231 16.30 -3.28 -4.70
N SER A 232 15.10 -2.82 -4.51
CA SER A 232 14.16 -2.55 -5.61
C SER A 232 14.22 -1.08 -6.02
N THR A 233 14.22 -0.83 -7.32
CA THR A 233 13.91 0.50 -7.89
C THR A 233 12.42 0.67 -8.14
N ALA A 234 11.62 -0.37 -7.89
CA ALA A 234 10.19 -0.32 -8.07
C ALA A 234 9.54 0.70 -7.13
N VAL A 235 8.68 1.53 -7.67
CA VAL A 235 7.91 2.51 -6.92
C VAL A 235 6.75 1.80 -6.21
N ALA A 236 6.41 2.23 -4.99
CA ALA A 236 5.21 1.78 -4.33
C ALA A 236 3.99 2.21 -5.14
N THR A 237 2.99 1.35 -5.23
CA THR A 237 1.84 1.56 -6.10
C THR A 237 0.52 1.44 -5.36
N ALA A 238 -0.48 2.20 -5.81
CA ALA A 238 -1.88 1.86 -5.60
C ALA A 238 -2.35 0.96 -6.73
N ALA A 239 -3.29 0.07 -6.43
CA ALA A 239 -3.91 -0.82 -7.39
C ALA A 239 -5.43 -0.80 -7.22
N CYS A 240 -6.19 -0.77 -8.32
CA CYS A 240 -7.66 -0.88 -8.33
C CYS A 240 -8.09 -1.93 -9.35
N GLY A 241 -9.24 -2.58 -9.12
CA GLY A 241 -9.78 -3.57 -10.05
C GLY A 241 -9.87 -3.06 -11.50
N ARG A 242 -9.51 -3.90 -12.47
CA ARG A 242 -9.54 -3.53 -13.90
C ARG A 242 -10.96 -3.62 -14.46
N ASN A 243 -11.80 -2.66 -14.07
CA ASN A 243 -13.15 -2.42 -14.55
C ASN A 243 -13.43 -0.92 -14.63
N ALA A 244 -14.61 -0.49 -15.05
CA ALA A 244 -14.95 0.93 -15.21
C ALA A 244 -14.85 1.71 -13.89
N GLU A 245 -15.34 1.16 -12.78
CA GLU A 245 -15.26 1.77 -11.46
C GLU A 245 -13.82 1.91 -10.99
N GLY A 246 -13.01 0.84 -11.10
CA GLY A 246 -11.60 0.86 -10.74
C GLY A 246 -10.75 1.78 -11.63
N ARG A 247 -11.14 1.99 -12.89
CA ARG A 247 -10.50 2.95 -13.77
C ARG A 247 -10.67 4.38 -13.26
N LEU A 248 -11.89 4.77 -12.91
CA LEU A 248 -12.17 6.07 -12.32
C LEU A 248 -11.45 6.26 -10.96
N ALA A 249 -11.44 5.21 -10.15
CA ALA A 249 -10.76 5.23 -8.86
C ALA A 249 -9.25 5.44 -9.00
N ILE A 250 -8.58 4.70 -9.89
CA ILE A 250 -7.12 4.83 -10.06
C ILE A 250 -6.73 6.18 -10.65
N GLU A 251 -7.56 6.75 -11.53
CA GLU A 251 -7.36 8.11 -12.06
C GLU A 251 -7.49 9.17 -10.95
N ALA A 252 -8.45 9.01 -10.05
CA ALA A 252 -8.61 9.90 -8.91
C ALA A 252 -7.43 9.79 -7.94
N ILE A 253 -6.93 8.58 -7.68
CA ILE A 253 -5.74 8.35 -6.84
C ILE A 253 -4.50 8.98 -7.48
N ASP A 254 -4.29 8.79 -8.78
CA ASP A 254 -3.19 9.40 -9.52
C ASP A 254 -3.20 10.94 -9.41
N LEU A 255 -4.38 11.52 -9.59
CA LEU A 255 -4.57 12.97 -9.42
C LEU A 255 -4.29 13.41 -7.97
N ALA A 256 -4.72 12.63 -6.97
CA ALA A 256 -4.47 12.92 -5.57
C ALA A 256 -2.96 12.93 -5.25
N VAL A 257 -2.20 11.94 -5.75
CA VAL A 257 -0.73 11.92 -5.61
C VAL A 257 -0.09 13.16 -6.23
N ARG A 258 -0.53 13.57 -7.42
CA ARG A 258 -0.01 14.77 -8.08
C ARG A 258 -0.35 16.05 -7.30
N ARG A 259 -1.55 16.15 -6.72
CA ARG A 259 -1.93 17.27 -5.84
C ARG A 259 -1.05 17.34 -4.60
N ILE A 260 -0.79 16.21 -3.93
CA ILE A 260 0.16 16.15 -2.81
C ILE A 260 1.55 16.61 -3.25
N ALA A 261 2.01 16.16 -4.42
CA ALA A 261 3.31 16.53 -4.96
C ALA A 261 3.42 18.03 -5.29
N GLN A 262 2.33 18.66 -5.70
CA GLN A 262 2.25 20.09 -6.04
C GLN A 262 1.92 21.00 -4.84
N ASP A 263 1.58 20.41 -3.67
CA ASP A 263 1.17 21.18 -2.50
C ASP A 263 2.35 22.04 -1.98
N PRO A 264 2.17 23.35 -1.78
CA PRO A 264 3.19 24.22 -1.18
C PRO A 264 3.66 23.77 0.22
N GLN A 265 2.80 23.05 0.96
CA GLN A 265 3.11 22.49 2.28
C GLN A 265 3.55 21.02 2.21
N ARG A 266 3.89 20.51 1.03
CA ARG A 266 4.24 19.11 0.78
C ARG A 266 5.24 18.55 1.81
N GLU A 267 6.29 19.30 2.14
CA GLU A 267 7.28 18.82 3.11
C GLU A 267 6.68 18.59 4.50
N ALA A 268 5.78 19.46 4.95
CA ALA A 268 5.09 19.28 6.23
C ALA A 268 4.14 18.07 6.20
N LEU A 269 3.38 17.90 5.12
CA LEU A 269 2.50 16.75 4.92
C LEU A 269 3.28 15.43 4.92
N LEU A 270 4.37 15.34 4.18
CA LEU A 270 5.20 14.14 4.09
C LEU A 270 5.94 13.85 5.41
N ARG A 271 6.38 14.89 6.13
CA ARG A 271 6.98 14.76 7.46
C ARG A 271 5.96 14.25 8.48
N GLY A 272 4.74 14.79 8.47
CA GLY A 272 3.65 14.32 9.33
C GLY A 272 3.32 12.85 9.10
N TRP A 273 3.37 12.40 7.84
CA TRP A 273 3.18 11.00 7.49
C TRP A 273 4.34 10.08 7.92
N ARG A 274 5.61 10.52 7.70
CA ARG A 274 6.81 9.70 7.93
C ARG A 274 7.39 9.81 9.34
N GLY A 275 7.02 10.85 10.08
CA GLY A 275 7.62 11.17 11.36
C GLY A 275 8.99 11.87 11.24
N GLU A 276 9.53 12.26 12.39
CA GLU A 276 10.78 13.01 12.47
C GLU A 276 12.05 12.16 12.27
N HIS A 277 11.95 10.84 12.39
CA HIS A 277 13.09 9.91 12.33
C HIS A 277 13.36 9.33 10.94
N GLN A 278 12.93 10.00 9.90
CA GLN A 278 13.21 9.57 8.54
C GLN A 278 14.70 9.76 8.21
N ASP A 279 15.33 8.74 7.62
CA ASP A 279 16.69 8.83 7.09
C ASP A 279 16.78 9.94 6.03
N GLU A 280 17.88 10.73 6.07
CA GLU A 280 18.09 11.87 5.17
C GLU A 280 18.11 11.45 3.70
N GLY A 281 18.72 10.31 3.38
CA GLY A 281 18.76 9.78 2.02
C GLY A 281 17.35 9.37 1.52
N ASP A 282 16.50 8.84 2.40
CA ASP A 282 15.10 8.53 2.09
C ASP A 282 14.28 9.79 1.87
N ARG A 283 14.47 10.81 2.69
CA ARG A 283 13.83 12.13 2.53
C ARG A 283 14.18 12.76 1.18
N GLN A 284 15.45 12.76 0.81
CA GLN A 284 15.91 13.31 -0.46
C GLN A 284 15.35 12.51 -1.67
N ARG A 285 15.29 11.17 -1.57
CA ARG A 285 14.68 10.34 -2.62
C ARG A 285 13.20 10.63 -2.79
N LEU A 286 12.49 10.74 -1.67
CA LEU A 286 11.06 11.06 -1.68
C LEU A 286 10.81 12.44 -2.29
N ASN A 287 11.58 13.44 -1.91
CA ASN A 287 11.43 14.80 -2.43
C ASN A 287 11.72 14.87 -3.93
N ARG A 288 12.82 14.28 -4.41
CA ARG A 288 13.11 14.21 -5.86
C ARG A 288 11.98 13.53 -6.64
N TYR A 289 11.46 12.42 -6.11
CA TYR A 289 10.34 11.72 -6.73
C TYR A 289 9.08 12.60 -6.80
N MET A 290 8.75 13.29 -5.70
CA MET A 290 7.60 14.19 -5.68
C MET A 290 7.78 15.39 -6.61
N ASP A 291 9.01 15.91 -6.78
CA ASP A 291 9.32 16.96 -7.78
C ASP A 291 9.06 16.47 -9.21
N GLU A 292 9.42 15.23 -9.51
CA GLU A 292 9.11 14.60 -10.81
C GLU A 292 7.60 14.41 -11.00
N ARG A 293 6.91 13.91 -9.97
CA ARG A 293 5.44 13.75 -9.99
C ARG A 293 4.71 15.08 -10.14
N ALA A 294 5.18 16.16 -9.53
CA ALA A 294 4.58 17.48 -9.63
C ALA A 294 4.63 18.04 -11.06
N ARG A 295 5.68 17.72 -11.81
CA ARG A 295 5.92 18.17 -13.21
C ARG A 295 5.37 17.21 -14.25
N GLY A 296 5.22 15.94 -13.91
CA GLY A 296 4.81 14.86 -14.82
C GLY A 296 3.29 14.75 -15.00
N GLY A 297 2.90 13.97 -16.02
CA GLY A 297 1.52 13.58 -16.27
C GLY A 297 1.04 12.41 -15.41
N ALA A 298 -0.11 11.85 -15.80
CA ALA A 298 -0.64 10.62 -15.17
C ALA A 298 0.33 9.44 -15.37
N GLN A 299 0.44 8.60 -14.34
CA GLN A 299 1.30 7.40 -14.34
C GLN A 299 0.42 6.17 -14.04
N ILE A 300 -0.49 5.88 -14.96
CA ILE A 300 -1.46 4.78 -14.84
C ILE A 300 -1.10 3.67 -15.83
N GLU A 301 -1.07 2.44 -15.33
CA GLU A 301 -0.84 1.22 -16.13
C GLU A 301 -2.04 0.29 -16.14
#